data_b641f03b375f0f3634788199e6a0c97d
#
_entry.id   b641f03b375f0f3634788199e6a0c97d
#
_cell.length_a   1.000
_cell.length_b   1.000
_cell.length_c   1.000
_cell.angle_alpha   90.00
_cell.angle_beta   90.00
_cell.angle_gamma   90.00
#
_symmetry.space_group_name_H-M   'P 1'
#
loop_
_entity.id
_entity.type
_entity.pdbx_description
1 polymer ?
#
loop_
_entity_poly.entity_id
_entity_poly.type
_entity_poly.pdbx_seq_one_letter_code
_entity_poly.pdbx_strand_id
1 'polypeptide(L)'
;LTMLADTESENEEVWRNLPGFNWYAPVERPKAGTTVLAVHAADKNAYGRIPLIVTQSYGNGKVLFMGTDSAWRWRRGVEDKYHYRFWSQVARWMSYQRNMAAGERIRLIPNPERPRLGDTLTVTAMVSDKQGAPLQNGEVFLDITAPEGTTSRVQMENMDHTWGSFTASVKIN
;
A
#
# COMPACT_ATOMS: atom_id res chain seq x y z
N LEU A 1 -0.57 11.71 -5.39
CA LEU A 1 0.49 11.29 -4.44
C LEU A 1 0.67 12.36 -3.36
N THR A 2 -0.02 12.22 -2.24
CA THR A 2 0.14 13.07 -1.04
C THR A 2 1.33 12.56 -0.21
N MET A 3 2.53 12.56 -0.79
CA MET A 3 3.69 11.93 -0.16
C MET A 3 4.68 12.92 0.45
N LEU A 4 4.69 14.18 -0.03
CA LEU A 4 5.75 15.11 0.33
C LEU A 4 5.30 16.24 1.24
N ALA A 5 3.99 16.46 1.39
CA ALA A 5 3.41 17.45 2.29
C ALA A 5 2.14 16.91 2.96
N ASP A 6 1.59 17.66 3.91
CA ASP A 6 0.47 17.21 4.73
C ASP A 6 -0.88 17.54 4.08
N THR A 7 -0.92 18.56 3.23
CA THR A 7 -2.10 18.92 2.42
C THR A 7 -1.86 18.65 0.94
N GLU A 8 -2.93 18.48 0.18
CA GLU A 8 -2.85 18.20 -1.25
C GLU A 8 -2.25 19.39 -2.03
N SER A 9 -2.65 20.62 -1.70
CA SER A 9 -2.13 21.83 -2.37
C SER A 9 -0.65 22.05 -2.11
N GLU A 10 -0.19 21.89 -0.87
CA GLU A 10 1.24 21.96 -0.55
C GLU A 10 2.03 20.85 -1.22
N ASN A 11 1.47 19.64 -1.29
CA ASN A 11 2.10 18.51 -1.95
C ASN A 11 2.26 18.76 -3.46
N GLU A 12 1.27 19.32 -4.12
CA GLU A 12 1.38 19.72 -5.53
C GLU A 12 2.44 20.81 -5.75
N GLU A 13 2.50 21.80 -4.87
CA GLU A 13 3.51 22.85 -4.93
C GLU A 13 4.92 22.28 -4.75
N VAL A 14 5.11 21.38 -3.79
CA VAL A 14 6.39 20.68 -3.58
C VAL A 14 6.79 19.91 -4.84
N TRP A 15 5.90 19.11 -5.41
CA TRP A 15 6.20 18.35 -6.64
C TRP A 15 6.56 19.26 -7.82
N ARG A 16 5.92 20.42 -7.94
CA ARG A 16 6.17 21.40 -9.00
C ARG A 16 7.53 22.07 -8.88
N ASN A 17 8.00 22.28 -7.65
CA ASN A 17 9.25 22.97 -7.34
C ASN A 17 10.46 22.04 -7.19
N LEU A 18 10.25 20.71 -7.11
CA LEU A 18 11.35 19.77 -7.04
C LEU A 18 12.18 19.75 -8.32
N PRO A 19 13.51 19.57 -8.21
CA PRO A 19 14.37 19.41 -9.38
C PRO A 19 13.92 18.25 -10.25
N GLY A 20 13.74 18.49 -11.54
CA GLY A 20 13.41 17.47 -12.52
C GLY A 20 14.51 16.43 -12.69
N PHE A 21 14.18 15.34 -13.36
CA PHE A 21 15.13 14.28 -13.70
C PHE A 21 15.86 14.56 -14.99
N ASN A 22 17.12 14.13 -15.09
CA ASN A 22 17.93 14.30 -16.29
C ASN A 22 17.78 13.13 -17.27
N TRP A 23 17.32 11.99 -16.78
CA TRP A 23 17.23 10.76 -17.54
C TRP A 23 16.04 9.92 -17.07
N TYR A 24 15.47 9.15 -17.97
CA TYR A 24 14.45 8.16 -17.69
C TYR A 24 14.58 6.93 -18.58
N ALA A 25 14.12 5.79 -18.10
CA ALA A 25 14.03 4.56 -18.87
C ALA A 25 12.86 4.67 -19.87
N PRO A 26 13.10 4.52 -21.19
CA PRO A 26 12.06 4.61 -22.21
C PRO A 26 11.22 3.32 -22.26
N VAL A 27 10.35 3.13 -21.28
CA VAL A 27 9.45 1.97 -21.25
C VAL A 27 8.28 2.15 -22.20
N GLU A 28 7.82 1.07 -22.78
CA GLU A 28 6.77 1.09 -23.80
C GLU A 28 5.40 1.43 -23.18
N ARG A 29 4.97 0.62 -22.21
CA ARG A 29 3.68 0.77 -21.53
C ARG A 29 3.67 0.05 -20.18
N PRO A 30 2.78 0.45 -19.26
CA PRO A 30 2.56 -0.29 -18.03
C PRO A 30 1.82 -1.60 -18.35
N LYS A 31 2.09 -2.66 -17.60
CA LYS A 31 1.34 -3.93 -17.69
C LYS A 31 -0.06 -3.78 -17.11
N ALA A 32 -0.98 -4.65 -17.51
CA ALA A 32 -2.30 -4.74 -16.89
C ALA A 32 -2.18 -5.01 -15.38
N GLY A 33 -3.05 -4.40 -14.59
CA GLY A 33 -3.05 -4.53 -13.13
C GLY A 33 -2.00 -3.67 -12.41
N THR A 34 -1.32 -2.76 -13.12
CA THR A 34 -0.41 -1.79 -12.50
C THR A 34 -1.12 -0.47 -12.20
N THR A 35 -0.61 0.26 -11.21
CA THR A 35 -1.01 1.64 -10.93
C THR A 35 0.11 2.59 -11.31
N VAL A 36 -0.15 3.47 -12.26
CA VAL A 36 0.82 4.51 -12.69
C VAL A 36 0.70 5.70 -11.73
N LEU A 37 1.79 5.99 -11.03
CA LEU A 37 1.86 7.09 -10.07
C LEU A 37 2.42 8.37 -10.68
N ALA A 38 3.34 8.25 -11.64
CA ALA A 38 3.91 9.39 -12.33
C ALA A 38 4.24 9.04 -13.78
N VAL A 39 4.07 10.03 -14.66
CA VAL A 39 4.38 9.93 -16.08
C VAL A 39 5.30 11.08 -16.49
N HIS A 40 6.01 10.93 -17.60
CA HIS A 40 6.82 12.02 -18.20
C HIS A 40 5.92 13.20 -18.61
N ALA A 41 6.35 14.42 -18.30
CA ALA A 41 5.52 15.62 -18.51
C ALA A 41 5.22 15.90 -19.98
N ALA A 42 6.17 15.63 -20.88
CA ALA A 42 6.08 15.93 -22.31
C ALA A 42 6.11 14.67 -23.19
N ASP A 43 7.04 13.74 -22.93
CA ASP A 43 7.30 12.62 -23.81
C ASP A 43 6.16 11.59 -23.78
N LYS A 44 5.84 11.09 -24.95
CA LYS A 44 4.79 10.10 -25.18
C LYS A 44 5.17 9.16 -26.32
N ASN A 45 4.59 7.99 -26.32
CA ASN A 45 4.67 7.01 -27.38
C ASN A 45 3.26 6.64 -27.90
N ALA A 46 3.15 5.57 -28.67
CA ALA A 46 1.88 5.08 -29.22
C ALA A 46 0.83 4.71 -28.14
N TYR A 47 1.26 4.46 -26.90
CA TYR A 47 0.40 4.06 -25.78
C TYR A 47 0.10 5.19 -24.78
N GLY A 48 0.61 6.40 -25.05
CA GLY A 48 0.43 7.57 -24.19
C GLY A 48 1.74 8.06 -23.57
N ARG A 49 1.62 8.79 -22.43
CA ARG A 49 2.80 9.34 -21.74
C ARG A 49 3.64 8.24 -21.13
N ILE A 50 4.97 8.40 -21.21
CA ILE A 50 5.93 7.43 -20.68
C ILE A 50 5.77 7.29 -19.15
N PRO A 51 5.48 6.10 -18.61
CA PRO A 51 5.37 5.89 -17.17
C PRO A 51 6.73 5.94 -16.50
N LEU A 52 6.84 6.71 -15.41
CA LEU A 52 8.08 6.90 -14.65
C LEU A 52 8.06 6.21 -13.29
N ILE A 53 6.93 6.24 -12.60
CA ILE A 53 6.74 5.53 -11.32
C ILE A 53 5.49 4.68 -11.43
N VAL A 54 5.65 3.38 -11.24
CA VAL A 54 4.56 2.41 -11.38
C VAL A 54 4.63 1.44 -10.22
N THR A 55 3.47 1.10 -9.68
CA THR A 55 3.34 0.06 -8.65
C THR A 55 2.51 -1.10 -9.15
N GLN A 56 2.82 -2.29 -8.68
CA GLN A 56 2.06 -3.50 -8.95
C GLN A 56 2.09 -4.41 -7.73
N SER A 57 0.95 -5.05 -7.44
CA SER A 57 0.92 -6.22 -6.58
C SER A 57 1.16 -7.46 -7.42
N TYR A 58 2.07 -8.33 -6.97
CA TYR A 58 2.37 -9.59 -7.64
C TYR A 58 2.38 -10.72 -6.61
N GLY A 59 1.37 -11.57 -6.66
CA GLY A 59 1.09 -12.51 -5.57
C GLY A 59 0.91 -11.74 -4.26
N ASN A 60 1.61 -12.17 -3.22
CA ASN A 60 1.62 -11.51 -1.92
C ASN A 60 2.67 -10.37 -1.81
N GLY A 61 3.37 -10.09 -2.90
CA GLY A 61 4.42 -9.08 -2.93
C GLY A 61 3.97 -7.78 -3.58
N LYS A 62 4.78 -6.74 -3.37
CA LYS A 62 4.64 -5.43 -4.02
C LYS A 62 5.86 -5.12 -4.84
N VAL A 63 5.63 -4.53 -5.99
CA VAL A 63 6.68 -4.05 -6.88
C VAL A 63 6.51 -2.55 -7.04
N LEU A 64 7.59 -1.81 -6.90
CA LEU A 64 7.72 -0.41 -7.31
C LEU A 64 8.74 -0.36 -8.44
N PHE A 65 8.31 0.07 -9.60
CA PHE A 65 9.20 0.45 -10.69
C PHE A 65 9.42 1.95 -10.63
N MET A 66 10.67 2.36 -10.64
CA MET A 66 11.09 3.75 -10.75
C MET A 66 12.00 3.89 -11.97
N GLY A 67 11.45 4.44 -13.05
CA GLY A 67 12.11 4.58 -14.35
C GLY A 67 13.10 5.75 -14.41
N THR A 68 13.64 6.16 -13.27
CA THR A 68 14.65 7.22 -13.16
C THR A 68 15.52 6.99 -11.94
N ASP A 69 16.77 7.40 -12.00
CA ASP A 69 17.77 7.28 -10.92
C ASP A 69 18.04 8.60 -10.18
N SER A 70 17.42 9.68 -10.61
CA SER A 70 17.81 11.03 -10.21
C SER A 70 17.08 11.57 -8.97
N ALA A 71 16.36 10.72 -8.20
CA ALA A 71 15.64 11.15 -6.99
C ALA A 71 16.56 11.74 -5.89
N TRP A 72 17.86 11.43 -5.91
CA TRP A 72 18.85 12.06 -5.02
C TRP A 72 18.92 13.60 -5.19
N ARG A 73 18.52 14.14 -6.34
CA ARG A 73 18.48 15.58 -6.62
C ARG A 73 17.47 16.32 -5.75
N TRP A 74 16.49 15.64 -5.20
CA TRP A 74 15.50 16.22 -4.27
C TRP A 74 16.10 16.64 -2.92
N ARG A 75 17.38 16.33 -2.70
CA ARG A 75 18.18 16.82 -1.56
C ARG A 75 18.73 18.24 -1.79
N ARG A 76 18.72 18.73 -3.02
CA ARG A 76 19.35 20.00 -3.38
C ARG A 76 18.56 21.19 -2.83
N GLY A 77 19.25 22.02 -1.98
CA GLY A 77 18.69 23.27 -1.46
C GLY A 77 17.67 23.14 -0.33
N VAL A 78 17.26 21.91 -0.01
CA VAL A 78 16.25 21.60 1.02
C VAL A 78 16.72 20.47 1.94
N GLU A 79 18.01 20.21 1.96
CA GLU A 79 18.63 19.09 2.67
C GLU A 79 17.98 17.77 2.28
N ASP A 80 17.69 16.89 3.25
CA ASP A 80 17.13 15.56 2.98
C ASP A 80 15.60 15.50 3.11
N LYS A 81 14.92 16.63 3.33
CA LYS A 81 13.50 16.69 3.71
C LYS A 81 12.61 15.86 2.79
N TYR A 82 12.64 16.10 1.49
CA TYR A 82 11.73 15.44 0.54
C TYR A 82 12.22 14.06 0.11
N HIS A 83 13.53 13.89 -0.03
CA HIS A 83 14.13 12.60 -0.38
C HIS A 83 13.81 11.53 0.66
N TYR A 84 14.09 11.79 1.94
CA TYR A 84 13.77 10.82 3.00
C TYR A 84 12.28 10.65 3.23
N ARG A 85 11.49 11.71 3.07
CA ARG A 85 10.03 11.61 3.19
C ARG A 85 9.45 10.67 2.12
N PHE A 86 9.92 10.77 0.89
CA PHE A 86 9.52 9.86 -0.20
C PHE A 86 9.92 8.41 0.10
N TRP A 87 11.20 8.16 0.34
CA TRP A 87 11.69 6.81 0.53
C TRP A 87 11.19 6.15 1.81
N SER A 88 10.99 6.88 2.89
CA SER A 88 10.39 6.34 4.11
C SER A 88 8.94 5.91 3.90
N GLN A 89 8.18 6.63 3.08
CA GLN A 89 6.83 6.20 2.73
C GLN A 89 6.82 4.99 1.80
N VAL A 90 7.74 4.94 0.83
CA VAL A 90 7.93 3.75 -0.02
C VAL A 90 8.29 2.54 0.85
N ALA A 91 9.25 2.66 1.74
CA ALA A 91 9.66 1.59 2.64
C ALA A 91 8.49 1.14 3.55
N ARG A 92 7.75 2.09 4.11
CA ARG A 92 6.55 1.82 4.93
C ARG A 92 5.47 1.11 4.10
N TRP A 93 5.20 1.59 2.90
CA TRP A 93 4.24 0.95 1.99
C TRP A 93 4.67 -0.47 1.60
N MET A 94 5.95 -0.69 1.31
CA MET A 94 6.48 -2.02 0.99
C MET A 94 6.47 -2.96 2.21
N SER A 95 6.81 -2.46 3.40
CA SER A 95 6.84 -3.26 4.63
C SER A 95 5.46 -3.58 5.19
N TYR A 96 4.45 -2.78 4.86
CA TYR A 96 3.07 -2.94 5.35
C TYR A 96 2.43 -4.31 5.03
N GLN A 97 3.05 -5.14 4.19
CA GLN A 97 2.57 -6.48 3.83
C GLN A 97 3.59 -7.59 4.16
N ARG A 98 4.63 -7.27 4.90
CA ARG A 98 5.73 -8.20 5.18
C ARG A 98 5.28 -9.50 5.87
N ASN A 99 4.25 -9.45 6.67
CA ASN A 99 3.73 -10.60 7.42
C ASN A 99 2.93 -11.60 6.55
N MET A 100 2.74 -11.33 5.27
CA MET A 100 2.05 -12.23 4.34
C MET A 100 2.97 -13.08 3.47
N ALA A 101 4.28 -12.91 3.56
CA ALA A 101 5.23 -13.50 2.62
C ALA A 101 5.46 -15.02 2.78
N ALA A 102 4.84 -15.68 3.75
CA ALA A 102 5.13 -17.07 4.10
C ALA A 102 4.05 -18.08 3.68
N GLY A 103 3.28 -17.81 2.63
CA GLY A 103 2.23 -18.74 2.17
C GLY A 103 0.95 -18.73 3.00
N GLU A 104 0.77 -17.73 3.83
CA GLU A 104 -0.46 -17.52 4.58
C GLU A 104 -1.58 -17.08 3.64
N ARG A 105 -2.74 -17.72 3.77
CA ARG A 105 -3.92 -17.44 2.96
C ARG A 105 -4.81 -16.36 3.57
N ILE A 106 -4.45 -15.86 4.74
CA ILE A 106 -5.23 -14.90 5.52
C ILE A 106 -4.35 -13.69 5.81
N ARG A 107 -4.90 -12.52 5.53
CA ARG A 107 -4.29 -11.25 5.90
C ARG A 107 -5.21 -10.52 6.87
N LEU A 108 -4.67 -10.12 8.01
CA LEU A 108 -5.36 -9.29 8.99
C LEU A 108 -4.87 -7.84 8.88
N ILE A 109 -5.82 -6.91 8.85
CA ILE A 109 -5.57 -5.46 8.81
C ILE A 109 -6.32 -4.86 10.00
N PRO A 110 -5.64 -4.63 11.13
CA PRO A 110 -6.24 -3.97 12.28
C PRO A 110 -6.33 -2.45 12.06
N ASN A 111 -7.42 -1.85 12.52
CA ASN A 111 -7.61 -0.40 12.55
C ASN A 111 -8.31 0.02 13.87
N PRO A 112 -7.65 0.80 14.75
CA PRO A 112 -6.28 1.30 14.66
C PRO A 112 -5.23 0.19 14.76
N GLU A 113 -4.04 0.41 14.20
CA GLU A 113 -2.93 -0.58 14.20
C GLU A 113 -2.42 -0.87 15.62
N ARG A 114 -2.59 0.08 16.54
CA ARG A 114 -2.25 -0.03 17.97
C ARG A 114 -3.41 0.48 18.80
N PRO A 115 -4.40 -0.37 19.06
CA PRO A 115 -5.57 0.02 19.85
C PRO A 115 -5.19 0.25 21.33
N ARG A 116 -5.90 1.18 21.97
CA ARG A 116 -5.82 1.43 23.41
C ARG A 116 -7.01 0.82 24.10
N LEU A 117 -6.92 0.63 25.42
CA LEU A 117 -8.07 0.26 26.24
C LEU A 117 -9.23 1.23 26.01
N GLY A 118 -10.41 0.69 25.77
CA GLY A 118 -11.62 1.46 25.44
C GLY A 118 -11.84 1.73 23.95
N ASP A 119 -10.85 1.54 23.09
CA ASP A 119 -11.00 1.72 21.64
C ASP A 119 -11.83 0.58 21.02
N THR A 120 -12.45 0.88 19.89
CA THR A 120 -13.02 -0.15 19.01
C THR A 120 -11.98 -0.53 17.96
N LEU A 121 -11.53 -1.77 18.03
CA LEU A 121 -10.66 -2.36 17.02
C LEU A 121 -11.50 -2.96 15.90
N THR A 122 -11.39 -2.43 14.70
CA THR A 122 -11.93 -3.05 13.49
C THR A 122 -10.84 -3.84 12.80
N VAL A 123 -11.07 -5.13 12.60
CA VAL A 123 -10.14 -6.01 11.88
C VAL A 123 -10.74 -6.38 10.55
N THR A 124 -10.04 -6.10 9.47
CA THR A 124 -10.37 -6.58 8.13
C THR A 124 -9.49 -7.76 7.81
N ALA A 125 -10.09 -8.89 7.42
CA ALA A 125 -9.38 -10.07 6.94
C ALA A 125 -9.56 -10.19 5.42
N MET A 126 -8.46 -10.34 4.70
CA MET A 126 -8.48 -10.78 3.31
C MET A 126 -8.12 -12.26 3.27
N VAL A 127 -9.01 -13.09 2.74
CA VAL A 127 -8.88 -14.54 2.79
C VAL A 127 -8.85 -15.10 1.38
N SER A 128 -7.87 -15.96 1.12
CA SER A 128 -7.73 -16.70 -0.15
C SER A 128 -7.95 -18.20 0.08
N ASP A 129 -8.44 -18.87 -0.94
CA ASP A 129 -8.58 -20.31 -0.97
C ASP A 129 -7.23 -21.04 -1.17
N LYS A 130 -7.28 -22.38 -1.32
CA LYS A 130 -6.07 -23.21 -1.52
C LYS A 130 -5.35 -22.90 -2.84
N GLN A 131 -6.03 -22.33 -3.79
CA GLN A 131 -5.53 -21.98 -5.13
C GLN A 131 -5.02 -20.52 -5.18
N GLY A 132 -5.19 -19.74 -4.07
CA GLY A 132 -4.80 -18.34 -4.01
C GLY A 132 -5.86 -17.37 -4.53
N ALA A 133 -7.04 -17.86 -4.94
CA ALA A 133 -8.16 -17.01 -5.32
C ALA A 133 -8.88 -16.44 -4.09
N PRO A 134 -9.50 -15.24 -4.18
CA PRO A 134 -10.29 -14.70 -3.08
C PRO A 134 -11.40 -15.65 -2.62
N LEU A 135 -11.53 -15.84 -1.31
CA LEU A 135 -12.57 -16.69 -0.73
C LEU A 135 -13.94 -15.99 -0.88
N GLN A 136 -14.74 -16.48 -1.82
CA GLN A 136 -16.04 -15.86 -2.11
C GLN A 136 -17.14 -16.31 -1.14
N ASN A 137 -17.09 -17.58 -0.70
CA ASN A 137 -18.08 -18.18 0.18
C ASN A 137 -17.36 -18.92 1.30
N GLY A 138 -17.83 -18.73 2.54
CA GLY A 138 -17.28 -19.39 3.72
C GLY A 138 -17.54 -18.57 4.99
N GLU A 139 -17.39 -19.23 6.13
CA GLU A 139 -17.43 -18.57 7.43
C GLU A 139 -16.00 -18.28 7.88
N VAL A 140 -15.76 -17.04 8.30
CA VAL A 140 -14.47 -16.59 8.81
C VAL A 140 -14.67 -16.14 10.24
N PHE A 141 -13.82 -16.61 11.14
CA PHE A 141 -13.85 -16.26 12.54
C PHE A 141 -12.55 -15.58 12.94
N LEU A 142 -12.66 -14.58 13.77
CA LEU A 142 -11.53 -13.89 14.42
C LEU A 142 -11.42 -14.38 15.85
N ASP A 143 -10.32 -15.03 16.19
CA ASP A 143 -9.97 -15.40 17.55
C ASP A 143 -9.05 -14.34 18.14
N ILE A 144 -9.46 -13.76 19.27
CA ILE A 144 -8.73 -12.71 19.98
C ILE A 144 -8.35 -13.28 21.35
N THR A 145 -7.05 -13.35 21.61
CA THR A 145 -6.52 -13.80 22.89
C THR A 145 -6.02 -12.60 23.68
N ALA A 146 -6.60 -12.37 24.84
CA ALA A 146 -6.16 -11.35 25.76
C ALA A 146 -4.85 -11.75 26.46
N PRO A 147 -4.08 -10.80 27.02
CA PRO A 147 -2.81 -11.09 27.69
C PRO A 147 -2.91 -12.13 28.84
N GLU A 148 -4.04 -12.19 29.47
CA GLU A 148 -4.35 -13.18 30.55
C GLU A 148 -4.70 -14.57 30.00
N GLY A 149 -4.74 -14.76 28.67
CA GLY A 149 -5.01 -16.03 28.00
C GLY A 149 -6.47 -16.30 27.66
N THR A 150 -7.40 -15.43 28.02
CA THR A 150 -8.81 -15.56 27.62
C THR A 150 -8.97 -15.35 26.15
N THR A 151 -9.62 -16.28 25.43
CA THR A 151 -9.85 -16.19 23.98
C THR A 151 -11.33 -15.94 23.71
N SER A 152 -11.61 -14.92 22.90
CA SER A 152 -12.94 -14.60 22.37
C SER A 152 -12.98 -14.90 20.88
N ARG A 153 -14.07 -15.52 20.42
CA ARG A 153 -14.30 -15.80 19.00
C ARG A 153 -15.41 -14.90 18.46
N VAL A 154 -15.14 -14.19 17.37
CA VAL A 154 -16.10 -13.30 16.71
C VAL A 154 -16.23 -13.72 15.24
N GLN A 155 -17.46 -13.91 14.78
CA GLN A 155 -17.73 -14.16 13.35
C GLN A 155 -17.51 -12.87 12.56
N MET A 156 -16.79 -12.98 11.45
CA MET A 156 -16.52 -11.85 10.55
C MET A 156 -17.58 -11.76 9.47
N GLU A 157 -18.03 -10.57 9.18
CA GLU A 157 -18.98 -10.29 8.10
C GLU A 157 -18.25 -10.13 6.77
N ASN A 158 -18.79 -10.71 5.71
CA ASN A 158 -18.24 -10.52 4.36
C ASN A 158 -18.58 -9.13 3.84
N MET A 159 -17.56 -8.35 3.52
CA MET A 159 -17.70 -7.00 2.97
C MET A 159 -17.84 -7.00 1.45
N ASP A 160 -17.11 -7.90 0.78
CA ASP A 160 -17.09 -7.96 -0.68
C ASP A 160 -16.67 -9.37 -1.13
N HIS A 161 -17.63 -10.09 -1.70
CA HIS A 161 -17.43 -11.44 -2.22
C HIS A 161 -16.39 -11.53 -3.34
N THR A 162 -16.14 -10.43 -4.05
CA THR A 162 -15.19 -10.38 -5.17
C THR A 162 -13.74 -10.46 -4.68
N TRP A 163 -13.46 -9.90 -3.50
CA TRP A 163 -12.10 -9.75 -2.96
C TRP A 163 -11.80 -10.66 -1.77
N GLY A 164 -12.74 -11.48 -1.32
CA GLY A 164 -12.57 -12.31 -0.13
C GLY A 164 -12.31 -11.48 1.12
N SER A 165 -13.00 -10.34 1.25
CA SER A 165 -12.80 -9.37 2.33
C SER A 165 -13.86 -9.54 3.41
N PHE A 166 -13.39 -9.75 4.65
CA PHE A 166 -14.25 -9.94 5.83
C PHE A 166 -13.89 -8.92 6.90
N THR A 167 -14.86 -8.50 7.71
CA THR A 167 -14.63 -7.52 8.77
C THR A 167 -15.28 -7.94 10.09
N ALA A 168 -14.64 -7.56 11.19
CA ALA A 168 -15.23 -7.64 12.53
C ALA A 168 -14.77 -6.44 13.35
N SER A 169 -15.62 -5.99 14.27
CA SER A 169 -15.30 -4.92 15.21
C SER A 169 -15.43 -5.43 16.64
N VAL A 170 -14.41 -5.15 17.46
CA VAL A 170 -14.31 -5.61 18.83
C VAL A 170 -13.89 -4.45 19.71
N LYS A 171 -14.54 -4.31 20.87
CA LYS A 171 -14.15 -3.33 21.88
C LYS A 171 -13.01 -3.90 22.72
N ILE A 172 -11.94 -3.13 22.87
CA ILE A 172 -10.78 -3.50 23.70
C ILE A 172 -11.08 -3.11 25.15
N ASN A 173 -11.29 -4.09 26.01
CA ASN A 173 -11.61 -3.92 27.42
C ASN A 173 -10.39 -4.20 28.29
#